data_d2acd46ba63f3c52245a404121cfa9d6
#
_entry.id   d2acd46ba63f3c52245a404121cfa9d6
#
_cell.length_a   1.000
_cell.length_b   1.000
_cell.length_c   1.000
_cell.angle_alpha   90.00
_cell.angle_beta   90.00
_cell.angle_gamma   90.00
#
_symmetry.space_group_name_H-M   'P 1'
#
loop_
_entity.id
_entity.type
_entity.pdbx_description
1 polymer ?
#
loop_
_entity_poly.entity_id
_entity_poly.type
_entity_poly.pdbx_seq_one_letter_code
_entity_poly.pdbx_strand_id
1 'polypeptide(L)'
;MDIISNLFDMAPFVALFITLSLGYMVGKITIGRFVLGGVAGTLLMGVIIGQFGVGIDPGVKSIFFALFIYAVGYQGGAQFFKALNFRTINILLSAVVMTVSGLLCVLAAAWLFDLDRGTAAGLAAGGLTQSAIIGTAGDAIARLGGVSEEAKHLMQTNVAVGYAVTYIFGSLGPILMVTWVFPTLMKWDIRAEAIALEEKNSSGKRELAPGEFNAVTALVTRAFKVSSGDKLVGNTLAQLNDTSLSACIELIERDGHELNADKFTVLKEGDIIVVTGRRNAVQELQGSAHGKEVYLPESYEIIEENRQLIADNRKLVGQSLREIKQHSNEGLYRGVYITDYIREGVPLALTPELVVKKNDIIQVTGTANDINRVEKNIGQRMGSASMTDFVILGLGMVVGLLIGLISFKIAGIPVTIGSGAGCLISGLFVGWIRSRNPHIAQFPVGAVNFIRDFGLAAFVGIVGLQAGPQAVDTIKEHGMSLLFLGAAVTIIPQLISFFFSYFLLKIKNPVEALGCVTGGRSANPGFAALMEKTGNATPVFTFTVTYAVANVLLTLWGPIIVGVITLNAGM
;
A
#
# COMPACT_ATOMS: atom_id res chain seq x y z
N MET A 1 35.64 -24.98 6.28
CA MET A 1 35.20 -23.68 6.78
C MET A 1 36.02 -22.54 6.20
N ASP A 2 37.32 -22.68 6.13
CA ASP A 2 38.23 -21.60 5.70
C ASP A 2 38.01 -21.06 4.29
N ILE A 3 37.60 -21.91 3.32
CA ILE A 3 37.36 -21.47 1.95
C ILE A 3 36.13 -20.54 1.85
N ILE A 4 35.06 -20.87 2.56
CA ILE A 4 33.80 -20.07 2.54
C ILE A 4 34.02 -18.77 3.32
N SER A 5 34.69 -18.80 4.46
CA SER A 5 35.04 -17.61 5.24
C SER A 5 35.90 -16.67 4.40
N ASN A 6 36.97 -17.17 3.77
CA ASN A 6 37.84 -16.38 2.89
C ASN A 6 37.07 -15.78 1.70
N LEU A 7 36.08 -16.51 1.12
CA LEU A 7 35.24 -15.97 0.05
C LEU A 7 34.40 -14.79 0.52
N PHE A 8 33.82 -14.91 1.72
CA PHE A 8 32.99 -13.86 2.30
C PHE A 8 33.80 -12.64 2.79
N ASP A 9 35.03 -12.85 3.22
CA ASP A 9 35.96 -11.75 3.54
C ASP A 9 36.36 -10.97 2.28
N MET A 10 36.59 -11.66 1.16
CA MET A 10 36.92 -11.03 -0.11
C MET A 10 35.72 -10.37 -0.80
N ALA A 11 34.52 -10.95 -0.63
CA ALA A 11 33.31 -10.54 -1.30
C ALA A 11 32.07 -10.61 -0.38
N PRO A 12 31.95 -9.74 0.63
CA PRO A 12 30.88 -9.80 1.63
C PRO A 12 29.47 -9.65 1.04
N PHE A 13 29.33 -8.98 -0.10
CA PHE A 13 28.04 -8.86 -0.78
C PHE A 13 27.55 -10.19 -1.38
N VAL A 14 28.44 -11.16 -1.66
CA VAL A 14 28.02 -12.51 -2.06
C VAL A 14 27.24 -13.16 -0.92
N ALA A 15 27.74 -13.05 0.33
CA ALA A 15 27.01 -13.53 1.50
C ALA A 15 25.64 -12.86 1.64
N LEU A 16 25.54 -11.55 1.40
CA LEU A 16 24.27 -10.83 1.44
C LEU A 16 23.26 -11.36 0.41
N PHE A 17 23.66 -11.52 -0.85
CA PHE A 17 22.74 -12.00 -1.88
C PHE A 17 22.37 -13.49 -1.72
N ILE A 18 23.27 -14.32 -1.20
CA ILE A 18 22.93 -15.69 -0.79
C ILE A 18 21.91 -15.66 0.35
N THR A 19 22.12 -14.80 1.36
CA THR A 19 21.19 -14.60 2.47
C THR A 19 19.81 -14.20 2.00
N LEU A 20 19.72 -13.26 1.06
CA LEU A 20 18.45 -12.83 0.46
C LEU A 20 17.75 -13.99 -0.27
N SER A 21 18.48 -14.69 -1.14
CA SER A 21 17.93 -15.77 -1.96
C SER A 21 17.41 -16.92 -1.11
N LEU A 22 18.26 -17.45 -0.22
CA LEU A 22 17.89 -18.54 0.67
C LEU A 22 16.85 -18.11 1.71
N GLY A 23 16.93 -16.86 2.19
CA GLY A 23 15.98 -16.30 3.15
C GLY A 23 14.58 -16.22 2.58
N TYR A 24 14.44 -15.71 1.36
CA TYR A 24 13.13 -15.69 0.68
C TYR A 24 12.63 -17.10 0.34
N MET A 25 13.51 -18.04 0.02
CA MET A 25 13.15 -19.44 -0.19
C MET A 25 12.61 -20.07 1.12
N VAL A 26 13.32 -19.90 2.22
CA VAL A 26 12.90 -20.35 3.56
C VAL A 26 11.62 -19.62 4.01
N GLY A 27 11.50 -18.35 3.70
CA GLY A 27 10.30 -17.55 3.97
C GLY A 27 9.02 -18.06 3.31
N LYS A 28 9.12 -18.87 2.25
CA LYS A 28 7.97 -19.54 1.61
C LYS A 28 7.46 -20.76 2.39
N ILE A 29 8.16 -21.20 3.43
CA ILE A 29 7.71 -22.33 4.25
C ILE A 29 6.38 -21.97 4.89
N THR A 30 5.40 -22.86 4.63
CA THR A 30 4.04 -22.75 5.17
C THR A 30 3.76 -23.89 6.13
N ILE A 31 3.25 -23.56 7.32
CA ILE A 31 2.81 -24.53 8.33
C ILE A 31 1.33 -24.25 8.60
N GLY A 32 0.44 -25.02 7.99
CA GLY A 32 -0.99 -24.73 8.00
C GLY A 32 -1.29 -23.39 7.30
N ARG A 33 -1.84 -22.42 8.04
CA ARG A 33 -2.10 -21.04 7.55
C ARG A 33 -0.95 -20.07 7.82
N PHE A 34 0.10 -20.50 8.49
CA PHE A 34 1.26 -19.67 8.80
C PHE A 34 2.26 -19.69 7.66
N VAL A 35 2.66 -18.52 7.20
CA VAL A 35 3.79 -18.31 6.28
C VAL A 35 4.88 -17.58 7.04
N LEU A 36 6.09 -18.10 7.05
CA LEU A 36 7.22 -17.50 7.78
C LEU A 36 7.51 -16.07 7.29
N GLY A 37 7.41 -15.86 5.98
CA GLY A 37 7.64 -14.57 5.32
C GLY A 37 9.10 -14.32 4.97
N GLY A 38 9.31 -13.65 3.82
CA GLY A 38 10.65 -13.42 3.28
C GLY A 38 11.59 -12.67 4.23
N VAL A 39 11.07 -11.69 4.98
CA VAL A 39 11.88 -10.88 5.92
C VAL A 39 12.41 -11.72 7.08
N ALA A 40 11.54 -12.52 7.72
CA ALA A 40 11.94 -13.40 8.80
C ALA A 40 12.89 -14.50 8.31
N GLY A 41 12.59 -15.10 7.14
CA GLY A 41 13.48 -16.06 6.50
C GLY A 41 14.87 -15.47 6.20
N THR A 42 14.91 -14.22 5.71
CA THR A 42 16.18 -13.52 5.44
C THR A 42 16.98 -13.28 6.71
N LEU A 43 16.33 -12.90 7.82
CA LEU A 43 17.01 -12.74 9.10
C LEU A 43 17.60 -14.06 9.58
N LEU A 44 16.81 -15.14 9.58
CA LEU A 44 17.26 -16.47 10.01
C LEU A 44 18.45 -16.95 9.19
N MET A 45 18.37 -16.83 7.86
CA MET A 45 19.49 -17.19 6.99
C MET A 45 20.70 -16.28 7.19
N GLY A 46 20.47 -14.99 7.47
CA GLY A 46 21.53 -14.04 7.83
C GLY A 46 22.27 -14.48 9.10
N VAL A 47 21.54 -14.86 10.13
CA VAL A 47 22.13 -15.38 11.39
C VAL A 47 22.95 -16.67 11.15
N ILE A 48 22.44 -17.58 10.31
CA ILE A 48 23.14 -18.83 9.98
C ILE A 48 24.44 -18.56 9.20
N ILE A 49 24.34 -17.74 8.13
CA ILE A 49 25.48 -17.41 7.28
C ILE A 49 26.47 -16.50 8.03
N GLY A 50 25.97 -15.63 8.89
CA GLY A 50 26.78 -14.75 9.73
C GLY A 50 27.73 -15.50 10.68
N GLN A 51 27.45 -16.77 10.99
CA GLN A 51 28.40 -17.63 11.77
C GLN A 51 29.79 -17.74 11.12
N PHE A 52 29.90 -17.46 9.83
CA PHE A 52 31.17 -17.42 9.10
C PHE A 52 31.94 -16.10 9.26
N GLY A 53 31.45 -15.15 10.09
CA GLY A 53 32.15 -13.91 10.41
C GLY A 53 32.09 -12.84 9.31
N VAL A 54 30.95 -12.73 8.58
CA VAL A 54 30.79 -11.81 7.45
C VAL A 54 30.78 -10.34 7.91
N GLY A 55 31.77 -9.56 7.48
CA GLY A 55 31.87 -8.12 7.75
C GLY A 55 31.25 -7.28 6.63
N ILE A 56 30.14 -6.58 6.90
CA ILE A 56 29.55 -5.59 5.98
C ILE A 56 29.60 -4.21 6.62
N ASP A 57 30.01 -3.21 5.82
CA ASP A 57 30.10 -1.83 6.26
C ASP A 57 28.77 -1.32 6.83
N PRO A 58 28.74 -0.72 8.05
CA PRO A 58 27.54 -0.20 8.67
C PRO A 58 26.81 0.88 7.82
N GLY A 59 27.54 1.62 6.98
CA GLY A 59 26.96 2.62 6.07
C GLY A 59 26.04 1.98 5.04
N VAL A 60 26.41 0.80 4.53
CA VAL A 60 25.55 0.06 3.57
C VAL A 60 24.24 -0.35 4.24
N LYS A 61 24.28 -0.84 5.47
CA LYS A 61 23.09 -1.14 6.28
C LYS A 61 22.20 0.10 6.42
N SER A 62 22.78 1.25 6.75
CA SER A 62 22.05 2.50 6.96
C SER A 62 21.40 3.02 5.68
N ILE A 63 22.04 2.87 4.52
CA ILE A 63 21.45 3.25 3.22
C ILE A 63 20.20 2.42 2.92
N PHE A 64 20.27 1.09 3.03
CA PHE A 64 19.13 0.22 2.77
C PHE A 64 17.98 0.48 3.75
N PHE A 65 18.29 0.73 5.02
CA PHE A 65 17.28 1.09 6.01
C PHE A 65 16.60 2.43 5.68
N ALA A 66 17.37 3.47 5.35
CA ALA A 66 16.84 4.79 5.02
C ALA A 66 15.95 4.74 3.78
N LEU A 67 16.34 4.00 2.72
CA LEU A 67 15.55 3.80 1.52
C LEU A 67 14.23 3.06 1.81
N PHE A 68 14.31 1.97 2.58
CA PHE A 68 13.14 1.21 3.01
C PHE A 68 12.12 2.09 3.73
N ILE A 69 12.58 2.79 4.75
CA ILE A 69 11.65 3.53 5.61
C ILE A 69 11.11 4.79 4.94
N TYR A 70 11.88 5.42 4.06
CA TYR A 70 11.40 6.51 3.21
C TYR A 70 10.28 6.05 2.28
N ALA A 71 10.44 4.88 1.63
CA ALA A 71 9.42 4.31 0.77
C ALA A 71 8.13 3.97 1.53
N VAL A 72 8.24 3.44 2.77
CA VAL A 72 7.09 3.23 3.67
C VAL A 72 6.39 4.55 3.98
N GLY A 73 7.15 5.59 4.31
CA GLY A 73 6.60 6.94 4.54
C GLY A 73 5.87 7.48 3.32
N TYR A 74 6.51 7.41 2.14
CA TYR A 74 5.93 7.89 0.90
C TYR A 74 4.60 7.19 0.56
N GLN A 75 4.52 5.86 0.71
CA GLN A 75 3.28 5.10 0.49
C GLN A 75 2.19 5.46 1.49
N GLY A 76 2.55 5.69 2.76
CA GLY A 76 1.62 5.99 3.84
C GLY A 76 1.17 7.46 3.92
N GLY A 77 1.85 8.38 3.20
CA GLY A 77 1.71 9.82 3.41
C GLY A 77 0.30 10.35 3.21
N ALA A 78 -0.35 10.01 2.10
CA ALA A 78 -1.72 10.45 1.81
C ALA A 78 -2.72 9.96 2.87
N GLN A 79 -2.64 8.67 3.24
CA GLN A 79 -3.52 8.04 4.21
C GLN A 79 -3.29 8.58 5.62
N PHE A 80 -2.02 8.81 6.01
CA PHE A 80 -1.67 9.35 7.30
C PHE A 80 -2.30 10.74 7.53
N PHE A 81 -2.10 11.68 6.60
CA PHE A 81 -2.66 13.04 6.75
C PHE A 81 -4.19 13.06 6.63
N LYS A 82 -4.80 12.14 5.87
CA LYS A 82 -6.26 11.98 5.83
C LYS A 82 -6.83 11.41 7.12
N ALA A 83 -6.08 10.52 7.79
CA ALA A 83 -6.47 9.97 9.08
C ALA A 83 -6.56 11.04 10.19
N LEU A 84 -5.82 12.14 10.06
CA LEU A 84 -5.88 13.29 10.97
C LEU A 84 -7.16 14.14 10.79
N ASN A 85 -8.32 13.52 10.60
CA ASN A 85 -9.61 14.18 10.44
C ASN A 85 -10.52 13.88 11.64
N PHE A 86 -11.32 14.87 12.07
CA PHE A 86 -12.27 14.70 13.18
C PHE A 86 -13.29 13.58 12.98
N ARG A 87 -13.63 13.22 11.73
CA ARG A 87 -14.56 12.12 11.43
C ARG A 87 -13.97 10.74 11.72
N THR A 88 -12.64 10.61 11.65
CA THR A 88 -11.91 9.35 11.86
C THR A 88 -11.19 9.31 13.21
N ILE A 89 -11.42 10.30 14.07
CA ILE A 89 -10.68 10.45 15.33
C ILE A 89 -10.76 9.20 16.23
N ASN A 90 -11.91 8.54 16.28
CA ASN A 90 -12.07 7.31 17.07
C ASN A 90 -11.23 6.16 16.51
N ILE A 91 -11.17 6.04 15.18
CA ILE A 91 -10.33 5.03 14.50
C ILE A 91 -8.85 5.34 14.75
N LEU A 92 -8.45 6.61 14.67
CA LEU A 92 -7.09 7.06 14.97
C LEU A 92 -6.71 6.78 16.44
N LEU A 93 -7.59 7.12 17.38
CA LEU A 93 -7.37 6.85 18.81
C LEU A 93 -7.22 5.35 19.10
N SER A 94 -7.93 4.48 18.37
CA SER A 94 -7.74 3.04 18.45
C SER A 94 -6.29 2.63 18.11
N ALA A 95 -5.70 3.20 17.06
CA ALA A 95 -4.32 2.94 16.70
C ALA A 95 -3.33 3.47 17.77
N VAL A 96 -3.59 4.65 18.32
CA VAL A 96 -2.78 5.20 19.41
C VAL A 96 -2.82 4.30 20.65
N VAL A 97 -4.00 3.84 21.05
CA VAL A 97 -4.15 2.93 22.20
C VAL A 97 -3.41 1.61 21.95
N MET A 98 -3.52 1.04 20.73
CA MET A 98 -2.80 -0.18 20.36
C MET A 98 -1.30 0.00 20.49
N THR A 99 -0.76 1.04 19.89
CA THR A 99 0.70 1.26 19.84
C THR A 99 1.27 1.64 21.20
N VAL A 100 0.55 2.48 21.98
CA VAL A 100 0.96 2.86 23.34
C VAL A 100 0.86 1.68 24.30
N SER A 101 -0.21 0.90 24.27
CA SER A 101 -0.32 -0.31 25.09
C SER A 101 0.78 -1.34 24.74
N GLY A 102 1.17 -1.43 23.45
CA GLY A 102 2.30 -2.23 23.02
C GLY A 102 3.61 -1.75 23.64
N LEU A 103 3.88 -0.45 23.58
CA LEU A 103 5.07 0.15 24.22
C LEU A 103 5.09 -0.12 25.73
N LEU A 104 3.98 0.15 26.43
CA LEU A 104 3.89 -0.07 27.86
C LEU A 104 4.08 -1.54 28.25
N CYS A 105 3.55 -2.47 27.45
CA CYS A 105 3.75 -3.90 27.66
C CYS A 105 5.21 -4.30 27.50
N VAL A 106 5.92 -3.75 26.50
CA VAL A 106 7.36 -3.98 26.32
C VAL A 106 8.19 -3.40 27.46
N LEU A 107 7.89 -2.17 27.88
CA LEU A 107 8.61 -1.53 29.01
C LEU A 107 8.35 -2.28 30.32
N ALA A 108 7.12 -2.74 30.56
CA ALA A 108 6.81 -3.58 31.72
C ALA A 108 7.56 -4.92 31.67
N ALA A 109 7.62 -5.56 30.52
CA ALA A 109 8.42 -6.79 30.34
C ALA A 109 9.90 -6.55 30.59
N ALA A 110 10.45 -5.45 30.05
CA ALA A 110 11.84 -5.08 30.27
C ALA A 110 12.16 -4.85 31.75
N TRP A 111 11.26 -4.19 32.46
CA TRP A 111 11.42 -3.95 33.90
C TRP A 111 11.25 -5.20 34.76
N LEU A 112 10.28 -6.07 34.45
CA LEU A 112 10.00 -7.29 35.21
C LEU A 112 11.05 -8.38 35.02
N PHE A 113 11.68 -8.45 33.85
CA PHE A 113 12.61 -9.49 33.44
C PHE A 113 14.03 -8.97 33.24
N ASP A 114 14.29 -7.73 33.63
CA ASP A 114 15.61 -7.06 33.55
C ASP A 114 16.26 -7.17 32.16
N LEU A 115 15.43 -6.89 31.12
CA LEU A 115 15.90 -6.98 29.74
C LEU A 115 16.78 -5.78 29.39
N ASP A 116 17.89 -6.05 28.67
CA ASP A 116 18.68 -4.99 28.07
C ASP A 116 17.93 -4.24 26.96
N ARG A 117 18.43 -3.05 26.58
CA ARG A 117 17.84 -2.17 25.58
C ARG A 117 17.63 -2.86 24.23
N GLY A 118 18.60 -3.67 23.81
CA GLY A 118 18.54 -4.39 22.55
C GLY A 118 17.48 -5.46 22.56
N THR A 119 17.45 -6.29 23.60
CA THR A 119 16.47 -7.37 23.79
C THR A 119 15.05 -6.82 23.85
N ALA A 120 14.82 -5.73 24.60
CA ALA A 120 13.51 -5.09 24.69
C ALA A 120 13.06 -4.47 23.35
N ALA A 121 13.96 -3.82 22.62
CA ALA A 121 13.65 -3.31 21.30
C ALA A 121 13.36 -4.44 20.28
N GLY A 122 14.10 -5.56 20.38
CA GLY A 122 13.85 -6.75 19.58
C GLY A 122 12.51 -7.41 19.90
N LEU A 123 12.15 -7.50 21.18
CA LEU A 123 10.82 -7.94 21.65
C LEU A 123 9.70 -7.09 21.08
N ALA A 124 9.87 -5.76 21.07
CA ALA A 124 8.91 -4.85 20.45
C ALA A 124 8.80 -5.07 18.95
N ALA A 125 9.94 -5.12 18.25
CA ALA A 125 10.00 -5.28 16.82
C ALA A 125 9.31 -6.55 16.33
N GLY A 126 9.60 -7.70 16.97
CA GLY A 126 9.03 -8.99 16.62
C GLY A 126 7.61 -9.13 17.13
N GLY A 127 7.40 -8.92 18.42
CA GLY A 127 6.10 -9.04 19.07
C GLY A 127 5.03 -8.12 18.47
N LEU A 128 5.36 -6.95 17.95
CA LEU A 128 4.45 -6.02 17.26
C LEU A 128 4.56 -6.07 15.72
N THR A 129 5.36 -6.98 15.16
CA THR A 129 5.57 -7.13 13.70
C THR A 129 6.08 -5.87 12.99
N GLN A 130 6.86 -5.04 13.69
CA GLN A 130 7.35 -3.78 13.15
C GLN A 130 8.87 -3.79 12.94
N SER A 131 9.30 -4.26 11.79
CA SER A 131 10.72 -4.38 11.42
C SER A 131 11.47 -3.03 11.43
N ALA A 132 10.76 -1.91 11.27
CA ALA A 132 11.37 -0.57 11.34
C ALA A 132 12.00 -0.28 12.71
N ILE A 133 11.48 -0.88 13.80
CA ILE A 133 12.05 -0.74 15.14
C ILE A 133 13.50 -1.25 15.19
N ILE A 134 13.84 -2.30 14.43
CA ILE A 134 15.21 -2.84 14.37
C ILE A 134 16.20 -1.74 13.99
N GLY A 135 15.87 -0.99 12.94
CA GLY A 135 16.72 0.08 12.45
C GLY A 135 16.75 1.29 13.37
N THR A 136 15.57 1.77 13.81
CA THR A 136 15.50 2.96 14.67
C THR A 136 16.11 2.72 16.06
N ALA A 137 15.97 1.52 16.63
CA ALA A 137 16.64 1.13 17.85
C ALA A 137 18.14 0.95 17.62
N GLY A 138 18.55 0.32 16.51
CA GLY A 138 19.94 0.18 16.14
C GLY A 138 20.67 1.51 16.00
N ASP A 139 20.04 2.49 15.35
CA ASP A 139 20.54 3.87 15.24
C ASP A 139 20.66 4.55 16.62
N ALA A 140 19.66 4.37 17.48
CA ALA A 140 19.67 4.92 18.83
C ALA A 140 20.79 4.30 19.69
N ILE A 141 20.98 2.98 19.61
CA ILE A 141 22.05 2.26 20.33
C ILE A 141 23.43 2.75 19.84
N ALA A 142 23.64 2.89 18.53
CA ALA A 142 24.90 3.36 17.97
C ALA A 142 25.34 4.73 18.49
N ARG A 143 24.36 5.58 18.84
CA ARG A 143 24.59 6.95 19.33
C ARG A 143 24.67 7.07 20.86
N LEU A 144 24.59 5.96 21.61
CA LEU A 144 24.72 5.99 23.05
C LEU A 144 26.13 6.48 23.45
N GLY A 145 26.18 7.51 24.29
CA GLY A 145 27.43 7.97 24.90
C GLY A 145 27.80 7.12 26.11
N GLY A 146 29.09 6.96 26.36
CA GLY A 146 29.60 6.23 27.55
C GLY A 146 29.44 4.72 27.52
N VAL A 147 29.10 4.14 26.36
CA VAL A 147 28.95 2.69 26.15
C VAL A 147 30.03 2.23 25.18
N SER A 148 30.72 1.11 25.49
CA SER A 148 31.74 0.54 24.60
C SER A 148 31.15 0.06 23.27
N GLU A 149 31.95 0.05 22.22
CA GLU A 149 31.47 -0.40 20.88
C GLU A 149 31.08 -1.89 20.92
N GLU A 150 31.75 -2.71 21.71
CA GLU A 150 31.39 -4.12 21.92
C GLU A 150 30.00 -4.26 22.55
N ALA A 151 29.69 -3.46 23.58
CA ALA A 151 28.38 -3.47 24.22
C ALA A 151 27.27 -2.96 23.28
N LYS A 152 27.56 -1.94 22.45
CA LYS A 152 26.63 -1.49 21.41
C LYS A 152 26.35 -2.59 20.39
N HIS A 153 27.40 -3.27 19.94
CA HIS A 153 27.27 -4.39 19.01
C HIS A 153 26.43 -5.53 19.57
N LEU A 154 26.67 -5.89 20.85
CA LEU A 154 25.87 -6.90 21.55
C LEU A 154 24.40 -6.50 21.64
N MET A 155 24.10 -5.24 22.03
CA MET A 155 22.72 -4.75 22.05
C MET A 155 22.06 -4.79 20.66
N GLN A 156 22.78 -4.43 19.59
CA GLN A 156 22.24 -4.52 18.22
C GLN A 156 21.97 -5.97 17.80
N THR A 157 22.83 -6.91 18.21
CA THR A 157 22.59 -8.34 18.04
C THR A 157 21.34 -8.80 18.78
N ASN A 158 21.16 -8.36 20.03
CA ASN A 158 20.01 -8.69 20.84
C ASN A 158 18.70 -8.14 20.24
N VAL A 159 18.72 -6.99 19.54
CA VAL A 159 17.57 -6.53 18.75
C VAL A 159 17.18 -7.56 17.67
N ALA A 160 18.18 -8.07 16.93
CA ALA A 160 17.95 -9.04 15.87
C ALA A 160 17.40 -10.37 16.40
N VAL A 161 18.01 -10.88 17.47
CA VAL A 161 17.59 -12.14 18.12
C VAL A 161 16.20 -12.00 18.71
N GLY A 162 15.95 -10.93 19.46
CA GLY A 162 14.63 -10.65 20.03
C GLY A 162 13.54 -10.61 18.96
N TYR A 163 13.82 -9.93 17.83
CA TYR A 163 12.92 -9.92 16.68
C TYR A 163 12.67 -11.33 16.14
N ALA A 164 13.72 -12.09 15.85
CA ALA A 164 13.60 -13.41 15.23
C ALA A 164 12.74 -14.36 16.08
N VAL A 165 12.97 -14.38 17.39
CA VAL A 165 12.28 -15.27 18.32
C VAL A 165 10.81 -14.87 18.49
N THR A 166 10.52 -13.58 18.63
CA THR A 166 9.17 -13.10 18.97
C THR A 166 8.27 -12.87 17.76
N TYR A 167 8.85 -12.77 16.55
CA TYR A 167 8.11 -12.55 15.30
C TYR A 167 7.09 -13.65 14.99
N ILE A 168 7.37 -14.89 15.40
CA ILE A 168 6.44 -16.02 15.23
C ILE A 168 5.09 -15.69 15.87
N PHE A 169 5.11 -15.25 17.13
CA PHE A 169 3.89 -14.84 17.84
C PHE A 169 3.33 -13.55 17.27
N GLY A 170 4.19 -12.60 16.91
CA GLY A 170 3.80 -11.36 16.24
C GLY A 170 2.96 -11.60 14.99
N SER A 171 3.27 -12.64 14.23
CA SER A 171 2.60 -12.99 12.99
C SER A 171 1.34 -13.86 13.22
N LEU A 172 1.47 -14.93 14.00
CA LEU A 172 0.37 -15.87 14.28
C LEU A 172 -0.71 -15.28 15.20
N GLY A 173 -0.29 -14.49 16.20
CA GLY A 173 -1.21 -13.95 17.20
C GLY A 173 -2.36 -13.16 16.61
N PRO A 174 -2.13 -12.15 15.75
CA PRO A 174 -3.20 -11.40 15.11
C PRO A 174 -4.15 -12.27 14.28
N ILE A 175 -3.62 -13.27 13.57
CA ILE A 175 -4.45 -14.22 12.83
C ILE A 175 -5.42 -14.92 13.77
N LEU A 176 -4.92 -15.51 14.86
CA LEU A 176 -5.73 -16.22 15.83
C LEU A 176 -6.72 -15.29 16.54
N MET A 177 -6.29 -14.10 16.91
CA MET A 177 -7.14 -13.13 17.61
C MET A 177 -8.33 -12.71 16.77
N VAL A 178 -8.14 -12.33 15.49
CA VAL A 178 -9.22 -11.81 14.64
C VAL A 178 -10.09 -12.90 14.00
N THR A 179 -9.53 -14.10 13.78
CA THR A 179 -10.31 -15.16 13.13
C THR A 179 -11.02 -16.09 14.12
N TRP A 180 -10.52 -16.20 15.33
CA TRP A 180 -11.05 -17.15 16.31
C TRP A 180 -11.35 -16.54 17.67
N VAL A 181 -10.39 -15.89 18.35
CA VAL A 181 -10.56 -15.46 19.75
C VAL A 181 -11.67 -14.41 19.87
N PHE A 182 -11.58 -13.27 19.18
CA PHE A 182 -12.59 -12.22 19.28
C PHE A 182 -13.95 -12.66 18.76
N PRO A 183 -14.08 -13.33 17.58
CA PRO A 183 -15.37 -13.82 17.13
C PRO A 183 -16.03 -14.78 18.10
N THR A 184 -15.26 -15.70 18.71
CA THR A 184 -15.79 -16.67 19.67
C THR A 184 -16.18 -16.00 20.98
N LEU A 185 -15.34 -15.11 21.51
CA LEU A 185 -15.58 -14.37 22.75
C LEU A 185 -16.84 -13.50 22.68
N MET A 186 -17.04 -12.84 21.54
CA MET A 186 -18.14 -11.92 21.31
C MET A 186 -19.35 -12.57 20.64
N LYS A 187 -19.25 -13.85 20.27
CA LYS A 187 -20.28 -14.62 19.55
C LYS A 187 -20.68 -13.97 18.22
N TRP A 188 -19.70 -13.50 17.44
CA TRP A 188 -19.93 -12.85 16.17
C TRP A 188 -19.83 -13.81 14.99
N ASP A 189 -20.76 -13.66 14.04
CA ASP A 189 -20.59 -14.15 12.68
C ASP A 189 -20.00 -13.03 11.82
N ILE A 190 -18.68 -13.07 11.63
CA ILE A 190 -17.93 -12.00 10.93
C ILE A 190 -18.39 -11.83 9.48
N ARG A 191 -18.78 -12.93 8.83
CA ARG A 191 -19.24 -12.87 7.44
C ARG A 191 -20.61 -12.21 7.31
N ALA A 192 -21.54 -12.56 8.19
CA ALA A 192 -22.87 -11.93 8.23
C ALA A 192 -22.76 -10.43 8.56
N GLU A 193 -21.91 -10.06 9.52
CA GLU A 193 -21.68 -8.67 9.89
C GLU A 193 -21.00 -7.85 8.76
N ALA A 194 -20.13 -8.49 7.99
CA ALA A 194 -19.49 -7.87 6.83
C ALA A 194 -20.49 -7.60 5.71
N ILE A 195 -21.40 -8.54 5.44
CA ILE A 195 -22.47 -8.36 4.45
C ILE A 195 -23.41 -7.22 4.88
N ALA A 196 -23.85 -7.22 6.15
CA ALA A 196 -24.72 -6.15 6.67
C ALA A 196 -24.05 -4.76 6.62
N LEU A 197 -22.74 -4.69 6.87
CA LEU A 197 -21.99 -3.45 6.77
C LEU A 197 -21.86 -2.98 5.31
N GLU A 198 -21.62 -3.90 4.38
CA GLU A 198 -21.57 -3.62 2.95
C GLU A 198 -22.90 -3.07 2.43
N GLU A 199 -24.01 -3.69 2.78
CA GLU A 199 -25.36 -3.24 2.42
C GLU A 199 -25.66 -1.84 2.95
N LYS A 200 -25.23 -1.54 4.18
CA LYS A 200 -25.39 -0.22 4.81
C LYS A 200 -24.57 0.87 4.13
N ASN A 201 -23.34 0.56 3.70
CA ASN A 201 -22.40 1.55 3.14
C ASN A 201 -22.62 1.78 1.64
N SER A 202 -23.10 0.79 0.92
CA SER A 202 -23.14 0.80 -0.56
C SER A 202 -24.45 1.33 -1.13
N SER A 203 -25.41 1.77 -0.32
CA SER A 203 -26.74 2.18 -0.82
C SER A 203 -27.33 1.17 -1.82
N GLY A 204 -27.09 -0.11 -1.58
CA GLY A 204 -27.54 -1.22 -2.43
C GLY A 204 -26.61 -1.58 -3.59
N LYS A 205 -25.42 -0.99 -3.71
CA LYS A 205 -24.40 -1.39 -4.69
C LYS A 205 -23.23 -2.05 -3.97
N ARG A 206 -22.92 -3.29 -4.36
CA ARG A 206 -21.77 -4.03 -3.84
C ARG A 206 -20.46 -3.32 -4.19
N GLU A 207 -19.58 -3.11 -3.20
CA GLU A 207 -18.20 -2.71 -3.46
C GLU A 207 -17.43 -3.87 -4.11
N LEU A 208 -16.72 -3.56 -5.20
CA LEU A 208 -15.96 -4.56 -5.94
C LEU A 208 -14.65 -4.87 -5.23
N ALA A 209 -14.33 -6.16 -5.10
CA ALA A 209 -13.03 -6.59 -4.58
C ALA A 209 -11.90 -6.33 -5.60
N PRO A 210 -10.63 -6.30 -5.16
CA PRO A 210 -9.50 -6.17 -6.08
C PRO A 210 -9.54 -7.24 -7.18
N GLY A 211 -9.57 -6.80 -8.45
CA GLY A 211 -9.68 -7.68 -9.62
C GLY A 211 -11.11 -7.96 -10.08
N GLU A 212 -12.14 -7.57 -9.31
CA GLU A 212 -13.53 -7.60 -9.78
C GLU A 212 -13.87 -6.33 -10.57
N PHE A 213 -14.63 -6.48 -11.64
CA PHE A 213 -15.17 -5.37 -12.42
C PHE A 213 -16.62 -5.64 -12.81
N ASN A 214 -17.40 -4.57 -12.98
CA ASN A 214 -18.77 -4.73 -13.43
C ASN A 214 -18.81 -4.96 -14.94
N ALA A 215 -19.06 -6.19 -15.35
CA ALA A 215 -19.09 -6.57 -16.76
C ALA A 215 -20.19 -5.85 -17.57
N VAL A 216 -21.25 -5.34 -16.93
CA VAL A 216 -22.32 -4.59 -17.60
C VAL A 216 -21.85 -3.20 -18.04
N THR A 217 -20.95 -2.60 -17.27
CA THR A 217 -20.36 -1.27 -17.56
C THR A 217 -19.04 -1.35 -18.31
N ALA A 218 -18.52 -2.55 -18.57
CA ALA A 218 -17.29 -2.73 -19.33
C ALA A 218 -17.43 -2.19 -20.75
N LEU A 219 -16.35 -1.66 -21.28
CA LEU A 219 -16.25 -1.28 -22.69
C LEU A 219 -16.18 -2.55 -23.53
N VAL A 220 -16.91 -2.55 -24.64
CA VAL A 220 -16.91 -3.63 -25.62
C VAL A 220 -16.89 -3.06 -27.02
N THR A 221 -16.19 -3.72 -27.93
CA THR A 221 -16.18 -3.40 -29.34
C THR A 221 -16.94 -4.49 -30.10
N ARG A 222 -17.86 -4.08 -30.98
CA ARG A 222 -18.69 -4.98 -31.79
C ARG A 222 -18.82 -4.43 -33.20
N ALA A 223 -18.96 -5.33 -34.18
CA ALA A 223 -19.20 -4.97 -35.56
C ALA A 223 -20.65 -5.32 -35.97
N PHE A 224 -21.30 -4.38 -36.65
CA PHE A 224 -22.67 -4.55 -37.13
C PHE A 224 -22.73 -4.22 -38.61
N LYS A 225 -23.46 -5.04 -39.37
CA LYS A 225 -23.80 -4.73 -40.77
C LYS A 225 -25.07 -3.94 -40.83
N VAL A 226 -25.03 -2.76 -41.46
CA VAL A 226 -26.18 -1.89 -41.65
C VAL A 226 -27.10 -2.52 -42.69
N SER A 227 -28.34 -2.80 -42.31
CA SER A 227 -29.33 -3.47 -43.15
C SER A 227 -30.31 -2.46 -43.77
N SER A 228 -31.00 -2.90 -44.82
CA SER A 228 -32.09 -2.11 -45.43
C SER A 228 -33.21 -1.84 -44.41
N GLY A 229 -33.57 -0.59 -44.26
CA GLY A 229 -34.58 -0.17 -43.28
C GLY A 229 -34.05 0.16 -41.89
N ASP A 230 -32.76 0.04 -41.64
CA ASP A 230 -32.15 0.50 -40.39
C ASP A 230 -32.28 2.02 -40.25
N LYS A 231 -32.59 2.48 -39.03
CA LYS A 231 -32.66 3.92 -38.71
C LYS A 231 -31.32 4.63 -38.87
N LEU A 232 -30.26 3.91 -39.06
CA LEU A 232 -28.91 4.44 -39.27
C LEU A 232 -28.69 4.91 -40.69
N VAL A 233 -29.40 4.32 -41.68
CA VAL A 233 -29.20 4.60 -43.10
C VAL A 233 -29.60 6.05 -43.42
N GLY A 234 -28.73 6.74 -44.13
CA GLY A 234 -28.96 8.13 -44.59
C GLY A 234 -28.64 9.20 -43.53
N ASN A 235 -28.29 8.79 -42.31
CA ASN A 235 -27.88 9.74 -41.27
C ASN A 235 -26.35 9.90 -41.27
N THR A 236 -25.91 11.12 -40.93
CA THR A 236 -24.48 11.37 -40.66
C THR A 236 -24.11 10.88 -39.27
N LEU A 237 -22.83 10.59 -39.08
CA LEU A 237 -22.32 10.21 -37.74
C LEU A 237 -22.54 11.30 -36.69
N ALA A 238 -22.57 12.59 -37.09
CA ALA A 238 -22.94 13.69 -36.21
C ALA A 238 -24.36 13.53 -35.66
N GLN A 239 -25.33 13.26 -36.55
CA GLN A 239 -26.74 13.09 -36.17
C GLN A 239 -26.97 11.86 -35.28
N LEU A 240 -26.24 10.77 -35.54
CA LEU A 240 -26.33 9.54 -34.73
C LEU A 240 -25.73 9.69 -33.35
N ASN A 241 -24.66 10.47 -33.23
CA ASN A 241 -24.00 10.72 -31.95
C ASN A 241 -24.74 11.72 -31.05
N ASP A 242 -25.67 12.51 -31.62
CA ASP A 242 -26.51 13.46 -30.88
C ASP A 242 -27.58 12.77 -30.01
N THR A 243 -27.85 11.49 -30.27
CA THR A 243 -28.81 10.67 -29.55
C THR A 243 -28.23 10.00 -28.31
N SER A 244 -27.55 10.72 -27.43
CA SER A 244 -27.15 10.29 -26.07
C SER A 244 -26.46 8.90 -25.90
N LEU A 245 -25.99 8.28 -26.99
CA LEU A 245 -25.38 6.96 -26.95
C LEU A 245 -23.98 7.02 -26.28
N SER A 246 -23.80 6.24 -25.24
CA SER A 246 -22.50 5.99 -24.62
C SER A 246 -21.69 4.98 -25.45
N ALA A 247 -21.82 5.05 -26.77
CA ALA A 247 -21.14 4.24 -27.76
C ALA A 247 -20.71 5.12 -28.94
N CYS A 248 -19.59 4.78 -29.56
CA CYS A 248 -19.01 5.51 -30.68
C CYS A 248 -18.77 4.56 -31.87
N ILE A 249 -19.05 5.00 -33.07
CA ILE A 249 -18.65 4.30 -34.30
C ILE A 249 -17.21 4.73 -34.58
N GLU A 250 -16.29 3.80 -34.44
CA GLU A 250 -14.84 4.04 -34.60
C GLU A 250 -14.37 3.81 -36.04
N LEU A 251 -15.01 2.89 -36.75
CA LEU A 251 -14.63 2.50 -38.11
C LEU A 251 -15.85 2.15 -38.91
N ILE A 252 -15.80 2.48 -40.21
CA ILE A 252 -16.81 2.10 -41.22
C ILE A 252 -16.08 1.37 -42.32
N GLU A 253 -16.56 0.19 -42.68
CA GLU A 253 -16.15 -0.51 -43.88
C GLU A 253 -17.26 -0.42 -44.94
N ARG A 254 -16.88 -0.02 -46.14
CA ARG A 254 -17.76 0.02 -47.30
C ARG A 254 -17.08 -0.63 -48.49
N ASP A 255 -17.72 -1.61 -49.11
CA ASP A 255 -17.20 -2.32 -50.26
C ASP A 255 -15.78 -2.88 -50.10
N GLY A 256 -15.46 -3.35 -48.88
CA GLY A 256 -14.13 -3.88 -48.50
C GLY A 256 -13.04 -2.84 -48.27
N HIS A 257 -13.44 -1.55 -48.20
CA HIS A 257 -12.51 -0.45 -47.92
C HIS A 257 -12.86 0.24 -46.61
N GLU A 258 -11.81 0.52 -45.81
CA GLU A 258 -11.93 1.28 -44.58
C GLU A 258 -12.20 2.75 -44.88
N LEU A 259 -13.25 3.30 -44.30
CA LEU A 259 -13.58 4.72 -44.32
C LEU A 259 -13.37 5.33 -42.94
N ASN A 260 -12.76 6.51 -42.93
CA ASN A 260 -12.65 7.28 -41.69
C ASN A 260 -14.06 7.62 -41.16
N ALA A 261 -14.31 7.31 -39.90
CA ALA A 261 -15.54 7.63 -39.21
C ALA A 261 -15.61 9.14 -38.89
N ASP A 262 -15.66 9.98 -39.92
CA ASP A 262 -15.83 11.45 -39.77
C ASP A 262 -17.28 11.77 -39.47
N LYS A 263 -17.52 12.87 -38.74
CA LYS A 263 -18.84 13.38 -38.38
C LYS A 263 -19.76 13.63 -39.56
N PHE A 264 -19.23 13.90 -40.75
CA PHE A 264 -19.97 14.13 -41.99
C PHE A 264 -20.23 12.86 -42.81
N THR A 265 -19.64 11.72 -42.41
CA THR A 265 -19.84 10.47 -43.12
C THR A 265 -21.28 9.99 -42.98
N VAL A 266 -21.97 9.77 -44.12
CA VAL A 266 -23.34 9.25 -44.18
C VAL A 266 -23.28 7.72 -44.26
N LEU A 267 -23.99 7.04 -43.36
CA LEU A 267 -24.12 5.59 -43.38
C LEU A 267 -25.03 5.13 -44.52
N LYS A 268 -24.60 4.06 -45.21
CA LYS A 268 -25.34 3.43 -46.29
C LYS A 268 -25.68 1.98 -45.92
N GLU A 269 -26.70 1.46 -46.62
CA GLU A 269 -26.98 0.03 -46.57
C GLU A 269 -25.76 -0.78 -47.02
N GLY A 270 -25.47 -1.84 -46.30
CA GLY A 270 -24.32 -2.72 -46.56
C GLY A 270 -23.05 -2.34 -45.84
N ASP A 271 -22.94 -1.13 -45.26
CA ASP A 271 -21.81 -0.72 -44.46
C ASP A 271 -21.62 -1.67 -43.25
N ILE A 272 -20.38 -2.00 -42.92
CA ILE A 272 -20.03 -2.62 -41.66
C ILE A 272 -19.50 -1.51 -40.73
N ILE A 273 -20.17 -1.31 -39.62
CA ILE A 273 -19.77 -0.33 -38.60
C ILE A 273 -19.16 -1.03 -37.40
N VAL A 274 -18.03 -0.53 -36.94
CA VAL A 274 -17.41 -0.99 -35.69
C VAL A 274 -17.72 0.00 -34.61
N VAL A 275 -18.36 -0.48 -33.55
CA VAL A 275 -18.87 0.34 -32.48
C VAL A 275 -18.17 -0.04 -31.18
N THR A 276 -17.55 0.93 -30.54
CA THR A 276 -17.00 0.81 -29.18
C THR A 276 -17.87 1.59 -28.20
N GLY A 277 -18.11 1.03 -27.03
CA GLY A 277 -18.88 1.69 -25.99
C GLY A 277 -19.14 0.81 -24.77
N ARG A 278 -19.90 1.35 -23.84
CA ARG A 278 -20.38 0.55 -22.70
C ARG A 278 -21.34 -0.52 -23.21
N ARG A 279 -21.20 -1.73 -22.66
CA ARG A 279 -21.93 -2.93 -23.13
C ARG A 279 -23.44 -2.69 -23.30
N ASN A 280 -24.10 -2.05 -22.35
CA ASN A 280 -25.52 -1.72 -22.45
C ASN A 280 -25.82 -0.73 -23.58
N ALA A 281 -24.99 0.27 -23.83
CA ALA A 281 -25.17 1.23 -24.90
C ALA A 281 -24.98 0.58 -26.29
N VAL A 282 -24.02 -0.33 -26.42
CA VAL A 282 -23.81 -1.11 -27.65
C VAL A 282 -25.00 -2.05 -27.90
N GLN A 283 -25.60 -2.65 -26.86
CA GLN A 283 -26.82 -3.44 -26.97
C GLN A 283 -28.05 -2.60 -27.36
N GLU A 284 -28.20 -1.38 -26.84
CA GLU A 284 -29.28 -0.46 -27.22
C GLU A 284 -29.16 -0.06 -28.69
N LEU A 285 -27.94 0.19 -29.17
CA LEU A 285 -27.68 0.47 -30.57
C LEU A 285 -28.11 -0.73 -31.46
N GLN A 286 -27.72 -1.95 -31.06
CA GLN A 286 -28.14 -3.16 -31.77
C GLN A 286 -29.65 -3.32 -31.83
N GLY A 287 -30.35 -3.07 -30.70
CA GLY A 287 -31.83 -3.14 -30.65
C GLY A 287 -32.54 -2.06 -31.47
N SER A 288 -31.98 -0.86 -31.58
CA SER A 288 -32.55 0.26 -32.31
C SER A 288 -32.19 0.25 -33.82
N ALA A 289 -31.02 -0.32 -34.15
CA ALA A 289 -30.47 -0.31 -35.49
C ALA A 289 -30.89 -1.51 -36.35
N HIS A 290 -31.46 -2.58 -35.73
CA HIS A 290 -31.80 -3.84 -36.40
C HIS A 290 -30.59 -4.48 -37.12
N GLY A 291 -29.39 -3.93 -36.96
CA GLY A 291 -28.14 -4.41 -37.57
C GLY A 291 -27.75 -5.81 -37.10
N LYS A 292 -27.41 -6.66 -38.06
CA LYS A 292 -26.89 -8.00 -37.73
C LYS A 292 -25.44 -7.88 -37.26
N GLU A 293 -25.15 -8.40 -36.07
CA GLU A 293 -23.76 -8.52 -35.60
C GLU A 293 -22.96 -9.42 -36.57
N VAL A 294 -21.83 -8.94 -37.00
CA VAL A 294 -20.94 -9.64 -37.93
C VAL A 294 -19.57 -9.81 -37.30
N TYR A 295 -18.82 -10.79 -37.81
CA TYR A 295 -17.46 -11.03 -37.39
C TYR A 295 -16.57 -9.89 -37.88
N LEU A 296 -15.76 -9.31 -37.01
CA LEU A 296 -14.78 -8.31 -37.41
C LEU A 296 -13.59 -9.04 -38.05
N PRO A 297 -13.20 -8.71 -39.30
CA PRO A 297 -12.00 -9.29 -39.91
C PRO A 297 -10.77 -8.98 -39.06
N GLU A 298 -9.87 -9.96 -38.90
CA GLU A 298 -8.61 -9.79 -38.12
C GLU A 298 -7.68 -8.70 -38.71
N SER A 299 -7.93 -8.25 -39.93
CA SER A 299 -7.19 -7.15 -40.57
C SER A 299 -7.49 -5.77 -40.02
N TYR A 300 -8.58 -5.60 -39.25
CA TYR A 300 -8.95 -4.32 -38.66
C TYR A 300 -8.49 -4.27 -37.21
N GLU A 301 -7.49 -3.45 -36.93
CA GLU A 301 -6.98 -3.21 -35.60
C GLU A 301 -7.47 -1.84 -35.10
N ILE A 302 -8.30 -1.85 -34.04
CA ILE A 302 -8.65 -0.63 -33.30
C ILE A 302 -7.80 -0.64 -32.03
N ILE A 303 -6.76 0.20 -32.04
CA ILE A 303 -5.87 0.34 -30.90
C ILE A 303 -6.41 1.38 -29.96
N GLU A 304 -6.86 0.94 -28.80
CA GLU A 304 -7.25 1.81 -27.70
C GLU A 304 -6.13 1.88 -26.67
N GLU A 305 -5.99 3.01 -26.02
CA GLU A 305 -5.06 3.21 -24.93
C GLU A 305 -5.77 3.71 -23.68
N ASN A 306 -5.20 3.38 -22.53
CA ASN A 306 -5.59 3.94 -21.23
C ASN A 306 -4.64 5.07 -20.87
N ARG A 307 -5.17 6.26 -20.60
CA ARG A 307 -4.38 7.43 -20.25
C ARG A 307 -4.92 8.09 -18.98
N GLN A 308 -4.02 8.45 -18.08
CA GLN A 308 -4.36 9.24 -16.89
C GLN A 308 -4.12 10.72 -17.19
N LEU A 309 -5.16 11.51 -16.97
CA LEU A 309 -5.16 12.95 -17.13
C LEU A 309 -5.38 13.63 -15.79
N ILE A 310 -4.69 14.72 -15.53
CA ILE A 310 -4.84 15.51 -14.31
C ILE A 310 -5.73 16.71 -14.64
N ALA A 311 -6.85 16.81 -13.93
CA ALA A 311 -7.80 17.89 -14.12
C ALA A 311 -7.21 19.23 -13.60
N ASP A 312 -6.73 20.08 -14.51
CA ASP A 312 -6.21 21.42 -14.20
C ASP A 312 -6.89 22.53 -15.01
N ASN A 313 -7.73 22.18 -15.97
CA ASN A 313 -8.46 23.15 -16.77
C ASN A 313 -9.51 23.88 -15.90
N ARG A 314 -9.33 25.20 -15.78
CA ARG A 314 -10.21 26.06 -14.98
C ARG A 314 -11.68 26.03 -15.41
N LYS A 315 -11.95 25.72 -16.69
CA LYS A 315 -13.34 25.62 -17.21
C LYS A 315 -14.03 24.33 -16.76
N LEU A 316 -13.25 23.27 -16.50
CA LEU A 316 -13.76 21.97 -16.08
C LEU A 316 -13.90 21.87 -14.56
N VAL A 317 -12.94 22.47 -13.84
CA VAL A 317 -12.91 22.44 -12.37
C VAL A 317 -14.12 23.17 -11.78
N GLY A 318 -14.86 22.51 -10.93
CA GLY A 318 -16.07 23.02 -10.28
C GLY A 318 -17.37 22.57 -10.96
N GLN A 319 -17.32 21.98 -12.16
CA GLN A 319 -18.49 21.42 -12.83
C GLN A 319 -18.70 19.95 -12.47
N SER A 320 -19.94 19.49 -12.46
CA SER A 320 -20.28 18.07 -12.36
C SER A 320 -20.08 17.35 -13.71
N LEU A 321 -19.89 16.03 -13.67
CA LEU A 321 -19.78 15.23 -14.90
C LEU A 321 -21.04 15.38 -15.79
N ARG A 322 -22.20 15.60 -15.17
CA ARG A 322 -23.47 15.89 -15.89
C ARG A 322 -23.41 17.23 -16.63
N GLU A 323 -22.96 18.29 -15.94
CA GLU A 323 -22.84 19.63 -16.56
C GLU A 323 -21.80 19.64 -17.67
N ILE A 324 -20.66 18.97 -17.48
CA ILE A 324 -19.62 18.82 -18.50
C ILE A 324 -20.18 18.14 -19.75
N LYS A 325 -20.99 17.08 -19.57
CA LYS A 325 -21.63 16.38 -20.69
C LYS A 325 -22.66 17.27 -21.40
N GLN A 326 -23.42 18.09 -20.68
CA GLN A 326 -24.45 18.97 -21.25
C GLN A 326 -23.88 20.20 -21.95
N HIS A 327 -22.78 20.77 -21.46
CA HIS A 327 -22.16 21.98 -22.00
C HIS A 327 -21.00 21.69 -22.97
N SER A 328 -20.71 20.43 -23.26
CA SER A 328 -19.66 20.08 -24.22
C SER A 328 -20.13 20.35 -25.65
N ASN A 329 -19.25 20.96 -26.43
CA ASN A 329 -19.47 21.03 -27.86
C ASN A 329 -19.67 19.63 -28.44
N GLU A 330 -20.64 19.47 -29.33
CA GLU A 330 -20.96 18.24 -30.03
C GLU A 330 -19.69 17.54 -30.54
N GLY A 331 -19.46 16.33 -30.07
CA GLY A 331 -18.34 15.48 -30.49
C GLY A 331 -17.00 15.66 -29.77
N LEU A 332 -16.84 16.62 -28.82
CA LEU A 332 -15.56 16.83 -28.15
C LEU A 332 -15.08 15.56 -27.37
N TYR A 333 -15.99 14.94 -26.64
CA TYR A 333 -15.69 13.76 -25.81
C TYR A 333 -16.05 12.43 -26.50
N ARG A 334 -16.32 12.45 -27.79
CA ARG A 334 -16.63 11.27 -28.58
C ARG A 334 -15.45 10.29 -28.53
N GLY A 335 -15.71 8.98 -28.39
CA GLY A 335 -14.69 7.92 -28.38
C GLY A 335 -13.82 7.91 -27.14
N VAL A 336 -14.10 8.75 -26.12
CA VAL A 336 -13.35 8.79 -24.87
C VAL A 336 -14.25 8.45 -23.69
N TYR A 337 -13.88 7.42 -22.95
CA TYR A 337 -14.64 6.89 -21.83
C TYR A 337 -13.85 7.06 -20.53
N ILE A 338 -14.49 7.63 -19.50
CA ILE A 338 -13.89 7.67 -18.16
C ILE A 338 -14.07 6.29 -17.55
N THR A 339 -12.96 5.63 -17.25
CA THR A 339 -12.94 4.30 -16.63
C THR A 339 -12.73 4.37 -15.13
N ASP A 340 -11.86 5.27 -14.65
CA ASP A 340 -11.59 5.48 -13.23
C ASP A 340 -11.46 6.96 -12.90
N TYR A 341 -11.73 7.29 -11.63
CA TYR A 341 -11.62 8.63 -11.12
C TYR A 341 -10.98 8.61 -9.74
N ILE A 342 -9.84 9.31 -9.57
CA ILE A 342 -9.06 9.28 -8.35
C ILE A 342 -8.88 10.71 -7.84
N ARG A 343 -9.26 10.95 -6.56
CA ARG A 343 -9.05 12.22 -5.86
C ARG A 343 -8.14 12.01 -4.67
N GLU A 344 -7.02 12.72 -4.64
CA GLU A 344 -6.03 12.62 -3.56
C GLU A 344 -5.65 11.17 -3.22
N GLY A 345 -5.50 10.34 -4.25
CA GLY A 345 -5.14 8.92 -4.11
C GLY A 345 -6.27 7.99 -3.68
N VAL A 346 -7.53 8.46 -3.63
CA VAL A 346 -8.72 7.64 -3.35
C VAL A 346 -9.55 7.50 -4.60
N PRO A 347 -9.88 6.27 -5.04
CA PRO A 347 -10.83 6.06 -6.12
C PRO A 347 -12.22 6.54 -5.69
N LEU A 348 -12.90 7.24 -6.58
CA LEU A 348 -14.27 7.74 -6.38
C LEU A 348 -15.21 7.07 -7.37
N ALA A 349 -16.45 6.80 -6.92
CA ALA A 349 -17.48 6.30 -7.80
C ALA A 349 -17.83 7.33 -8.89
N LEU A 350 -17.90 6.88 -10.14
CA LEU A 350 -18.30 7.69 -11.27
C LEU A 350 -19.83 7.90 -11.24
N THR A 351 -20.26 9.02 -10.65
CA THR A 351 -21.66 9.45 -10.66
C THR A 351 -21.82 10.70 -11.48
N PRO A 352 -22.98 10.93 -12.10
CA PRO A 352 -23.24 12.17 -12.87
C PRO A 352 -23.07 13.46 -12.04
N GLU A 353 -23.29 13.37 -10.73
CA GLU A 353 -23.18 14.47 -9.76
C GLU A 353 -21.75 14.70 -9.26
N LEU A 354 -20.79 13.87 -9.66
CA LEU A 354 -19.39 14.01 -9.25
C LEU A 354 -18.83 15.32 -9.80
N VAL A 355 -18.50 16.24 -8.89
CA VAL A 355 -17.90 17.54 -9.24
C VAL A 355 -16.40 17.40 -9.40
N VAL A 356 -15.86 17.84 -10.53
CA VAL A 356 -14.41 17.80 -10.82
C VAL A 356 -13.70 18.84 -9.98
N LYS A 357 -12.63 18.42 -9.28
CA LYS A 357 -11.75 19.32 -8.53
C LYS A 357 -10.37 19.38 -9.20
N LYS A 358 -9.67 20.49 -8.94
CA LYS A 358 -8.30 20.65 -9.40
C LYS A 358 -7.42 19.52 -8.88
N ASN A 359 -6.55 19.01 -9.75
CA ASN A 359 -5.63 17.90 -9.48
C ASN A 359 -6.30 16.52 -9.29
N ASP A 360 -7.59 16.37 -9.59
CA ASP A 360 -8.19 15.05 -9.73
C ASP A 360 -7.54 14.29 -10.89
N ILE A 361 -7.35 12.99 -10.73
CA ILE A 361 -6.82 12.11 -11.78
C ILE A 361 -8.00 11.41 -12.43
N ILE A 362 -8.15 11.60 -13.74
CA ILE A 362 -9.20 11.01 -14.56
C ILE A 362 -8.54 9.98 -15.47
N GLN A 363 -8.87 8.72 -15.31
CA GLN A 363 -8.46 7.69 -16.24
C GLN A 363 -9.44 7.60 -17.40
N VAL A 364 -8.92 7.77 -18.60
CA VAL A 364 -9.71 7.72 -19.85
C VAL A 364 -9.20 6.61 -20.74
N THR A 365 -10.14 5.99 -21.47
CA THR A 365 -9.88 4.96 -22.47
C THR A 365 -10.48 5.41 -23.80
N GLY A 366 -9.75 5.19 -24.87
CA GLY A 366 -10.16 5.51 -26.25
C GLY A 366 -8.99 5.41 -27.21
N THR A 367 -9.23 5.75 -28.48
CA THR A 367 -8.13 5.84 -29.45
C THR A 367 -7.17 6.97 -29.11
N ALA A 368 -5.90 6.85 -29.50
CA ALA A 368 -4.89 7.90 -29.26
C ALA A 368 -5.33 9.26 -29.79
N ASN A 369 -5.98 9.30 -30.95
CA ASN A 369 -6.47 10.53 -31.58
C ASN A 369 -7.60 11.18 -30.78
N ASP A 370 -8.54 10.39 -30.29
CA ASP A 370 -9.67 10.88 -29.50
C ASP A 370 -9.21 11.40 -28.14
N ILE A 371 -8.31 10.66 -27.48
CA ILE A 371 -7.72 11.10 -26.20
C ILE A 371 -6.92 12.39 -26.38
N ASN A 372 -6.09 12.53 -27.43
CA ASN A 372 -5.33 13.75 -27.71
C ASN A 372 -6.26 14.97 -27.93
N ARG A 373 -7.44 14.76 -28.53
CA ARG A 373 -8.45 15.81 -28.70
C ARG A 373 -8.99 16.31 -27.36
N VAL A 374 -9.24 15.39 -26.44
CA VAL A 374 -9.86 15.66 -25.13
C VAL A 374 -8.84 16.15 -24.11
N GLU A 375 -7.59 15.68 -24.22
CA GLU A 375 -6.51 15.95 -23.26
C GLU A 375 -6.37 17.44 -22.93
N LYS A 376 -6.33 18.32 -23.97
CA LYS A 376 -6.21 19.77 -23.80
C LYS A 376 -7.39 20.41 -23.04
N ASN A 377 -8.54 19.75 -23.05
CA ASN A 377 -9.75 20.25 -22.38
C ASN A 377 -9.89 19.71 -20.95
N ILE A 378 -9.32 18.56 -20.65
CA ILE A 378 -9.31 18.00 -19.29
C ILE A 378 -8.17 18.60 -18.48
N GLY A 379 -6.96 18.58 -19.07
CA GLY A 379 -5.77 19.07 -18.40
C GLY A 379 -4.51 18.40 -18.93
N GLN A 380 -3.56 18.17 -18.06
CA GLN A 380 -2.25 17.64 -18.46
C GLN A 380 -2.21 16.11 -18.35
N ARG A 381 -1.51 15.50 -19.30
CA ARG A 381 -1.19 14.09 -19.23
C ARG A 381 -0.37 13.82 -17.95
N MET A 382 -0.80 12.87 -17.17
CA MET A 382 0.05 12.34 -16.12
C MET A 382 1.26 11.70 -16.78
N GLY A 383 2.47 12.17 -16.45
CA GLY A 383 3.69 11.64 -17.02
C GLY A 383 3.71 10.12 -16.94
N SER A 384 4.28 9.46 -17.95
CA SER A 384 4.38 8.00 -17.93
C SER A 384 5.03 7.60 -16.59
N ALA A 385 4.30 6.83 -15.79
CA ALA A 385 4.77 6.35 -14.48
C ALA A 385 5.94 5.34 -14.60
N SER A 386 6.70 5.42 -15.69
CA SER A 386 7.84 4.54 -15.98
C SER A 386 9.15 5.04 -15.36
N MET A 387 9.27 6.33 -15.06
CA MET A 387 10.52 6.91 -14.54
C MET A 387 10.33 7.39 -13.09
N THR A 388 11.30 7.10 -12.26
CA THR A 388 11.36 7.59 -10.87
C THR A 388 11.94 9.00 -10.86
N ASP A 389 11.29 9.93 -10.15
CA ASP A 389 11.81 11.27 -9.91
C ASP A 389 12.96 11.22 -8.88
N PHE A 390 14.17 10.99 -9.37
CA PHE A 390 15.37 10.92 -8.52
C PHE A 390 15.73 12.25 -7.85
N VAL A 391 15.30 13.39 -8.40
CA VAL A 391 15.54 14.69 -7.78
C VAL A 391 14.74 14.78 -6.47
N ILE A 392 13.46 14.49 -6.53
CA ILE A 392 12.59 14.52 -5.34
C ILE A 392 12.95 13.39 -4.36
N LEU A 393 13.32 12.20 -4.86
CA LEU A 393 13.81 11.12 -4.00
C LEU A 393 15.06 11.57 -3.23
N GLY A 394 16.07 12.10 -3.92
CA GLY A 394 17.32 12.55 -3.32
C GLY A 394 17.12 13.70 -2.33
N LEU A 395 16.35 14.73 -2.70
CA LEU A 395 16.03 15.84 -1.81
C LEU A 395 15.23 15.37 -0.59
N GLY A 396 14.25 14.48 -0.79
CA GLY A 396 13.48 13.90 0.29
C GLY A 396 14.35 13.11 1.28
N MET A 397 15.31 12.33 0.76
CA MET A 397 16.30 11.62 1.59
C MET A 397 17.19 12.59 2.36
N VAL A 398 17.71 13.64 1.72
CA VAL A 398 18.53 14.68 2.39
C VAL A 398 17.74 15.33 3.53
N VAL A 399 16.51 15.77 3.26
CA VAL A 399 15.65 16.37 4.29
C VAL A 399 15.38 15.39 5.42
N GLY A 400 15.11 14.13 5.11
CA GLY A 400 14.88 13.08 6.11
C GLY A 400 16.10 12.86 7.01
N LEU A 401 17.29 12.76 6.41
CA LEU A 401 18.53 12.58 7.17
C LEU A 401 18.83 13.81 8.06
N LEU A 402 18.57 15.02 7.57
CA LEU A 402 18.73 16.27 8.37
C LEU A 402 17.73 16.31 9.54
N ILE A 403 16.46 15.95 9.33
CA ILE A 403 15.48 15.80 10.41
C ILE A 403 15.97 14.77 11.43
N GLY A 404 16.57 13.69 10.96
CA GLY A 404 17.14 12.65 11.82
C GLY A 404 18.26 13.12 12.76
N LEU A 405 18.93 14.24 12.44
CA LEU A 405 19.97 14.83 13.30
C LEU A 405 19.39 15.63 14.47
N ILE A 406 18.10 15.97 14.43
CA ILE A 406 17.47 16.76 15.50
C ILE A 406 17.47 15.92 16.78
N SER A 407 18.03 16.50 17.83
CA SER A 407 18.07 15.91 19.17
C SER A 407 17.36 16.80 20.17
N PHE A 408 16.67 16.19 21.12
CA PHE A 408 16.02 16.85 22.23
C PHE A 408 16.33 16.10 23.53
N LYS A 409 16.19 16.75 24.66
CA LYS A 409 16.44 16.12 25.96
C LYS A 409 15.13 15.69 26.59
N ILE A 410 14.98 14.39 26.85
CA ILE A 410 13.88 13.84 27.64
C ILE A 410 14.46 13.42 28.99
N ALA A 411 13.96 14.01 30.08
CA ALA A 411 14.46 13.74 31.44
C ALA A 411 15.99 13.83 31.57
N GLY A 412 16.61 14.78 30.85
CA GLY A 412 18.07 14.99 30.88
C GLY A 412 18.88 14.15 29.88
N ILE A 413 18.26 13.16 29.22
CA ILE A 413 18.92 12.30 28.24
C ILE A 413 18.73 12.86 26.83
N PRO A 414 19.80 13.03 26.03
CA PRO A 414 19.68 13.42 24.66
C PRO A 414 19.08 12.27 23.83
N VAL A 415 17.88 12.47 23.31
CA VAL A 415 17.20 11.56 22.38
C VAL A 415 17.26 12.19 20.98
N THR A 416 17.83 11.49 20.02
CA THR A 416 17.88 11.92 18.63
C THR A 416 16.76 11.23 17.87
N ILE A 417 16.09 11.95 16.95
CA ILE A 417 15.04 11.37 16.09
C ILE A 417 15.57 10.14 15.35
N GLY A 418 16.82 10.21 14.87
CA GLY A 418 17.46 9.13 14.11
C GLY A 418 17.16 9.19 12.62
N SER A 419 18.06 8.63 11.82
CA SER A 419 17.98 8.65 10.35
C SER A 419 16.70 7.99 9.84
N GLY A 420 16.28 6.89 10.44
CA GLY A 420 15.08 6.16 10.06
C GLY A 420 13.80 6.97 10.29
N ALA A 421 13.58 7.50 11.50
CA ALA A 421 12.40 8.30 11.78
C ALA A 421 12.36 9.59 10.97
N GLY A 422 13.50 10.23 10.75
CA GLY A 422 13.60 11.40 9.88
C GLY A 422 13.22 11.09 8.43
N CYS A 423 13.73 10.00 7.86
CA CYS A 423 13.37 9.57 6.51
C CYS A 423 11.90 9.14 6.39
N LEU A 424 11.32 8.53 7.45
CA LEU A 424 9.88 8.25 7.51
C LEU A 424 9.05 9.54 7.40
N ILE A 425 9.38 10.54 8.22
CA ILE A 425 8.66 11.84 8.26
C ILE A 425 8.77 12.53 6.90
N SER A 426 9.95 12.60 6.32
CA SER A 426 10.16 13.18 4.99
C SER A 426 9.38 12.43 3.91
N GLY A 427 9.41 11.10 3.92
CA GLY A 427 8.66 10.26 3.00
C GLY A 427 7.14 10.50 3.10
N LEU A 428 6.59 10.55 4.33
CA LEU A 428 5.19 10.87 4.58
C LEU A 428 4.79 12.22 3.95
N PHE A 429 5.64 13.24 4.15
CA PHE A 429 5.38 14.57 3.63
C PHE A 429 5.41 14.62 2.11
N VAL A 430 6.40 13.97 1.48
CA VAL A 430 6.49 13.89 0.02
C VAL A 430 5.32 13.11 -0.57
N GLY A 431 4.92 11.99 0.03
CA GLY A 431 3.73 11.22 -0.36
C GLY A 431 2.43 12.01 -0.23
N TRP A 432 2.31 12.85 0.79
CA TRP A 432 1.18 13.75 0.97
C TRP A 432 1.17 14.88 -0.08
N ILE A 433 2.32 15.52 -0.36
CA ILE A 433 2.43 16.54 -1.43
C ILE A 433 2.00 15.94 -2.77
N ARG A 434 2.49 14.73 -3.08
CA ARG A 434 2.10 14.04 -4.32
C ARG A 434 0.60 13.82 -4.40
N SER A 435 -0.05 13.41 -3.32
CA SER A 435 -1.50 13.17 -3.33
C SER A 435 -2.31 14.43 -3.66
N ARG A 436 -1.76 15.62 -3.33
CA ARG A 436 -2.36 16.92 -3.65
C ARG A 436 -1.92 17.49 -4.99
N ASN A 437 -0.70 17.18 -5.40
CA ASN A 437 -0.09 17.66 -6.64
C ASN A 437 0.47 16.47 -7.43
N PRO A 438 -0.35 15.78 -8.21
CA PRO A 438 0.07 14.56 -8.93
C PRO A 438 1.20 14.77 -9.94
N HIS A 439 1.51 16.01 -10.28
CA HIS A 439 2.63 16.37 -11.18
C HIS A 439 4.00 16.27 -10.53
N ILE A 440 4.05 16.29 -9.19
CA ILE A 440 5.30 16.33 -8.42
C ILE A 440 5.54 14.96 -7.77
N ALA A 441 6.79 14.57 -7.61
CA ALA A 441 7.19 13.36 -6.90
C ALA A 441 6.55 12.08 -7.49
N GLN A 442 6.59 11.95 -8.80
CA GLN A 442 6.07 10.78 -9.48
C GLN A 442 7.03 9.61 -9.30
N PHE A 443 6.64 8.64 -8.47
CA PHE A 443 7.34 7.37 -8.36
C PHE A 443 6.42 6.25 -8.85
N PRO A 444 6.87 5.43 -9.81
CA PRO A 444 6.14 4.24 -10.23
C PRO A 444 5.85 3.34 -9.03
N VAL A 445 4.64 2.79 -8.93
CA VAL A 445 4.27 1.90 -7.82
C VAL A 445 5.25 0.73 -7.69
N GLY A 446 5.67 0.16 -8.84
CA GLY A 446 6.66 -0.91 -8.87
C GLY A 446 8.02 -0.48 -8.31
N ALA A 447 8.47 0.74 -8.61
CA ALA A 447 9.74 1.28 -8.09
C ALA A 447 9.68 1.48 -6.57
N VAL A 448 8.58 2.05 -6.06
CA VAL A 448 8.42 2.25 -4.61
C VAL A 448 8.36 0.91 -3.88
N ASN A 449 7.61 -0.06 -4.41
CA ASN A 449 7.55 -1.41 -3.85
C ASN A 449 8.93 -2.08 -3.86
N PHE A 450 9.67 -1.95 -4.97
CA PHE A 450 11.02 -2.50 -5.06
C PHE A 450 11.96 -1.88 -4.02
N ILE A 451 12.00 -0.54 -3.92
CA ILE A 451 12.84 0.17 -2.94
C ILE A 451 12.47 -0.25 -1.52
N ARG A 452 11.17 -0.36 -1.21
CA ARG A 452 10.69 -0.82 0.11
C ARG A 452 11.11 -2.24 0.40
N ASP A 453 10.80 -3.19 -0.49
CA ASP A 453 10.95 -4.61 -0.24
C ASP A 453 12.43 -5.03 -0.29
N PHE A 454 13.17 -4.53 -1.28
CA PHE A 454 14.61 -4.78 -1.39
C PHE A 454 15.40 -4.08 -0.28
N GLY A 455 15.05 -2.81 0.02
CA GLY A 455 15.67 -2.07 1.12
C GLY A 455 15.48 -2.79 2.47
N LEU A 456 14.26 -3.24 2.76
CA LEU A 456 13.97 -4.01 3.98
C LEU A 456 14.73 -5.35 4.01
N ALA A 457 14.69 -6.11 2.93
CA ALA A 457 15.32 -7.42 2.87
C ALA A 457 16.85 -7.31 3.03
N ALA A 458 17.49 -6.39 2.29
CA ALA A 458 18.93 -6.17 2.38
C ALA A 458 19.34 -5.66 3.78
N PHE A 459 18.59 -4.71 4.34
CA PHE A 459 18.80 -4.22 5.69
C PHE A 459 18.75 -5.36 6.73
N VAL A 460 17.67 -6.14 6.71
CA VAL A 460 17.46 -7.24 7.66
C VAL A 460 18.48 -8.37 7.44
N GLY A 461 18.84 -8.65 6.19
CA GLY A 461 19.89 -9.60 5.85
C GLY A 461 21.25 -9.21 6.45
N ILE A 462 21.65 -7.93 6.34
CA ILE A 462 22.88 -7.42 6.95
C ILE A 462 22.82 -7.48 8.47
N VAL A 463 21.68 -7.13 9.08
CA VAL A 463 21.47 -7.25 10.53
C VAL A 463 21.65 -8.70 10.98
N GLY A 464 21.09 -9.66 10.24
CA GLY A 464 21.26 -11.10 10.52
C GLY A 464 22.71 -11.55 10.40
N LEU A 465 23.40 -11.16 9.32
CA LEU A 465 24.82 -11.48 9.11
C LEU A 465 25.71 -10.95 10.25
N GLN A 466 25.47 -9.71 10.70
CA GLN A 466 26.21 -9.09 11.80
C GLN A 466 25.90 -9.74 13.15
N ALA A 467 24.65 -10.16 13.36
CA ALA A 467 24.22 -10.81 14.61
C ALA A 467 24.69 -12.28 14.74
N GLY A 468 25.00 -12.93 13.60
CA GLY A 468 25.28 -14.37 13.54
C GLY A 468 26.19 -14.90 14.63
N PRO A 469 27.40 -14.36 14.82
CA PRO A 469 28.37 -14.93 15.77
C PRO A 469 27.89 -15.04 17.24
N GLN A 470 27.02 -14.10 17.65
CA GLN A 470 26.55 -13.99 19.05
C GLN A 470 25.13 -14.49 19.26
N ALA A 471 24.36 -14.69 18.15
CA ALA A 471 22.95 -15.03 18.21
C ALA A 471 22.65 -16.35 18.93
N VAL A 472 23.50 -17.35 18.74
CA VAL A 472 23.32 -18.68 19.36
C VAL A 472 23.37 -18.61 20.88
N ASP A 473 24.27 -17.82 21.43
CA ASP A 473 24.42 -17.69 22.89
C ASP A 473 23.26 -16.89 23.47
N THR A 474 22.84 -15.80 22.82
CA THR A 474 21.66 -15.05 23.24
C THR A 474 20.37 -15.90 23.21
N ILE A 475 20.19 -16.76 22.19
CA ILE A 475 19.04 -17.67 22.12
C ILE A 475 19.07 -18.71 23.25
N LYS A 476 20.24 -19.24 23.60
CA LYS A 476 20.37 -20.19 24.72
C LYS A 476 20.02 -19.54 26.06
N GLU A 477 20.45 -18.31 26.25
CA GLU A 477 20.29 -17.60 27.53
C GLU A 477 18.86 -17.06 27.71
N HIS A 478 18.27 -16.46 26.68
CA HIS A 478 17.00 -15.74 26.78
C HIS A 478 15.85 -16.32 25.93
N GLY A 479 16.11 -17.33 25.10
CA GLY A 479 15.16 -17.77 24.08
C GLY A 479 13.77 -18.18 24.61
N MET A 480 13.73 -18.91 25.72
CA MET A 480 12.48 -19.38 26.32
C MET A 480 11.67 -18.23 26.94
N SER A 481 12.31 -17.31 27.65
CA SER A 481 11.66 -16.12 28.22
C SER A 481 11.13 -15.21 27.12
N LEU A 482 11.90 -14.99 26.05
CA LEU A 482 11.50 -14.20 24.90
C LEU A 482 10.28 -14.78 24.17
N LEU A 483 10.13 -16.11 24.10
CA LEU A 483 8.94 -16.74 23.54
C LEU A 483 7.68 -16.36 24.32
N PHE A 484 7.70 -16.49 25.65
CA PHE A 484 6.56 -16.13 26.50
C PHE A 484 6.27 -14.63 26.46
N LEU A 485 7.31 -13.80 26.51
CA LEU A 485 7.16 -12.34 26.43
C LEU A 485 6.65 -11.90 25.04
N GLY A 486 7.11 -12.54 23.97
CA GLY A 486 6.60 -12.33 22.62
C GLY A 486 5.10 -12.61 22.51
N ALA A 487 4.63 -13.70 23.10
CA ALA A 487 3.20 -14.01 23.18
C ALA A 487 2.43 -12.94 23.99
N ALA A 488 2.95 -12.51 25.14
CA ALA A 488 2.32 -11.49 25.99
C ALA A 488 2.23 -10.13 25.28
N VAL A 489 3.35 -9.64 24.69
CA VAL A 489 3.41 -8.38 23.94
C VAL A 489 2.53 -8.43 22.68
N THR A 490 2.30 -9.64 22.16
CA THR A 490 1.38 -9.83 21.05
C THR A 490 -0.08 -9.77 21.47
N ILE A 491 -0.48 -10.46 22.53
CA ILE A 491 -1.88 -10.67 22.90
C ILE A 491 -2.43 -9.50 23.72
N ILE A 492 -1.71 -9.04 24.73
CA ILE A 492 -2.19 -8.05 25.70
C ILE A 492 -2.59 -6.73 25.02
N PRO A 493 -1.76 -6.11 24.16
CA PRO A 493 -2.14 -4.87 23.49
C PRO A 493 -3.35 -5.02 22.57
N GLN A 494 -3.50 -6.18 21.92
CA GLN A 494 -4.68 -6.46 21.08
C GLN A 494 -5.97 -6.52 21.90
N LEU A 495 -5.92 -7.15 23.08
CA LEU A 495 -7.07 -7.19 24.00
C LEU A 495 -7.40 -5.77 24.48
N ILE A 496 -6.43 -5.01 24.96
CA ILE A 496 -6.63 -3.64 25.44
C ILE A 496 -7.24 -2.78 24.34
N SER A 497 -6.63 -2.77 23.16
CA SER A 497 -7.08 -1.96 22.04
C SER A 497 -8.47 -2.37 21.56
N PHE A 498 -8.76 -3.68 21.49
CA PHE A 498 -10.05 -4.18 21.09
C PHE A 498 -11.16 -3.72 22.06
N PHE A 499 -10.99 -3.98 23.36
CA PHE A 499 -11.99 -3.59 24.36
C PHE A 499 -12.15 -2.08 24.44
N PHE A 500 -11.06 -1.32 24.37
CA PHE A 500 -11.12 0.14 24.34
C PHE A 500 -11.89 0.65 23.11
N SER A 501 -11.56 0.14 21.94
CA SER A 501 -12.19 0.54 20.67
C SER A 501 -13.69 0.22 20.66
N TYR A 502 -14.04 -0.97 21.10
CA TYR A 502 -15.44 -1.46 21.09
C TYR A 502 -16.32 -0.77 22.15
N PHE A 503 -15.81 -0.64 23.40
CA PHE A 503 -16.62 -0.14 24.50
C PHE A 503 -16.53 1.38 24.69
N LEU A 504 -15.31 1.97 24.63
CA LEU A 504 -15.09 3.40 24.87
C LEU A 504 -15.23 4.24 23.62
N LEU A 505 -14.58 3.84 22.53
CA LEU A 505 -14.66 4.58 21.25
C LEU A 505 -15.92 4.27 20.46
N LYS A 506 -16.73 3.30 20.94
CA LYS A 506 -18.02 2.91 20.36
C LYS A 506 -17.94 2.47 18.89
N ILE A 507 -16.83 1.85 18.48
CA ILE A 507 -16.70 1.21 17.19
C ILE A 507 -17.43 -0.15 17.29
N LYS A 508 -18.75 -0.12 17.11
CA LYS A 508 -19.64 -1.25 17.41
C LYS A 508 -19.73 -2.30 16.33
N ASN A 509 -19.37 -1.95 15.09
CA ASN A 509 -19.36 -2.95 14.04
C ASN A 509 -18.14 -3.89 14.23
N PRO A 510 -18.36 -5.21 14.26
CA PRO A 510 -17.29 -6.19 14.46
C PRO A 510 -16.16 -6.11 13.44
N VAL A 511 -16.51 -5.92 12.18
CA VAL A 511 -15.54 -5.87 11.06
C VAL A 511 -14.66 -4.64 11.16
N GLU A 512 -15.25 -3.47 11.46
CA GLU A 512 -14.51 -2.23 11.69
C GLU A 512 -13.58 -2.32 12.90
N ALA A 513 -14.06 -2.89 14.02
CA ALA A 513 -13.25 -3.07 15.22
C ALA A 513 -12.05 -4.00 14.97
N LEU A 514 -12.24 -5.11 14.27
CA LEU A 514 -11.16 -6.03 13.91
C LEU A 514 -10.19 -5.43 12.87
N GLY A 515 -10.70 -4.62 11.94
CA GLY A 515 -9.88 -3.82 11.03
C GLY A 515 -8.98 -2.82 11.79
N CYS A 516 -9.52 -2.16 12.82
CA CYS A 516 -8.74 -1.28 13.71
C CYS A 516 -7.62 -2.04 14.45
N VAL A 517 -7.91 -3.22 14.99
CA VAL A 517 -6.93 -4.03 15.72
C VAL A 517 -5.79 -4.47 14.81
N THR A 518 -6.10 -4.99 13.63
CA THR A 518 -5.08 -5.46 12.67
C THR A 518 -4.24 -4.31 12.11
N GLY A 519 -4.87 -3.18 11.77
CA GLY A 519 -4.17 -2.01 11.27
C GLY A 519 -3.35 -1.30 12.35
N GLY A 520 -3.90 -1.08 13.53
CA GLY A 520 -3.22 -0.44 14.66
C GLY A 520 -1.95 -1.18 15.12
N ARG A 521 -1.81 -2.42 14.72
CA ARG A 521 -0.65 -3.25 14.97
C ARG A 521 0.27 -3.44 13.76
N SER A 522 -0.08 -2.88 12.61
CA SER A 522 0.67 -3.13 11.36
C SER A 522 0.70 -4.61 10.91
N ALA A 523 -0.31 -5.43 11.31
CA ALA A 523 -0.36 -6.87 11.12
C ALA A 523 -0.99 -7.27 9.78
N ASN A 524 -0.25 -7.20 8.69
CA ASN A 524 -0.71 -7.63 7.35
C ASN A 524 -1.22 -9.09 7.31
N PRO A 525 -0.57 -10.09 7.97
CA PRO A 525 -1.10 -11.46 7.98
C PRO A 525 -2.46 -11.57 8.67
N GLY A 526 -2.66 -10.85 9.77
CA GLY A 526 -3.95 -10.79 10.48
C GLY A 526 -5.04 -10.14 9.63
N PHE A 527 -4.69 -9.07 8.91
CA PHE A 527 -5.61 -8.40 7.99
C PHE A 527 -6.00 -9.30 6.80
N ALA A 528 -5.03 -10.00 6.18
CA ALA A 528 -5.32 -10.94 5.10
C ALA A 528 -6.29 -12.05 5.56
N ALA A 529 -6.08 -12.60 6.76
CA ALA A 529 -6.97 -13.59 7.35
C ALA A 529 -8.37 -13.03 7.67
N LEU A 530 -8.45 -11.75 8.08
CA LEU A 530 -9.72 -11.06 8.28
C LEU A 530 -10.48 -10.89 6.96
N MET A 531 -9.78 -10.46 5.90
CA MET A 531 -10.37 -10.31 4.55
C MET A 531 -10.91 -11.64 4.00
N GLU A 532 -10.17 -12.73 4.18
CA GLU A 532 -10.64 -14.07 3.81
C GLU A 532 -11.94 -14.44 4.56
N LYS A 533 -12.01 -14.11 5.85
CA LYS A 533 -13.15 -14.44 6.69
C LYS A 533 -14.38 -13.57 6.40
N THR A 534 -14.20 -12.29 6.12
CA THR A 534 -15.28 -11.36 5.72
C THR A 534 -15.82 -11.67 4.33
N GLY A 535 -14.94 -12.06 3.40
CA GLY A 535 -15.28 -12.30 2.00
C GLY A 535 -15.59 -11.02 1.20
N ASN A 536 -15.33 -9.84 1.76
CA ASN A 536 -15.52 -8.54 1.12
C ASN A 536 -14.49 -7.50 1.61
N ALA A 537 -14.51 -6.29 1.03
CA ALA A 537 -13.54 -5.22 1.29
C ALA A 537 -13.88 -4.32 2.49
N THR A 538 -14.93 -4.60 3.25
CA THR A 538 -15.40 -3.73 4.34
C THR A 538 -14.36 -3.40 5.43
N PRO A 539 -13.42 -4.29 5.83
CA PRO A 539 -12.41 -3.94 6.84
C PRO A 539 -11.27 -3.06 6.32
N VAL A 540 -11.16 -2.85 4.99
CA VAL A 540 -10.03 -2.14 4.37
C VAL A 540 -9.91 -0.71 4.88
N PHE A 541 -11.02 0.01 5.03
CA PHE A 541 -11.01 1.40 5.45
C PHE A 541 -10.39 1.58 6.85
N THR A 542 -10.91 0.87 7.84
CA THR A 542 -10.43 0.98 9.23
C THR A 542 -9.01 0.46 9.39
N PHE A 543 -8.67 -0.62 8.68
CA PHE A 543 -7.29 -1.11 8.59
C PHE A 543 -6.35 -0.04 8.04
N THR A 544 -6.65 0.56 6.90
CA THR A 544 -5.75 1.51 6.22
C THR A 544 -5.47 2.75 7.07
N VAL A 545 -6.51 3.30 7.71
CA VAL A 545 -6.38 4.47 8.60
C VAL A 545 -5.50 4.15 9.81
N THR A 546 -5.79 3.05 10.50
CA THR A 546 -5.02 2.66 11.70
C THR A 546 -3.61 2.19 11.35
N TYR A 547 -3.42 1.51 10.23
CA TYR A 547 -2.13 1.06 9.73
C TYR A 547 -1.18 2.23 9.45
N ALA A 548 -1.67 3.28 8.80
CA ALA A 548 -0.85 4.46 8.51
C ALA A 548 -0.34 5.14 9.78
N VAL A 549 -1.20 5.30 10.79
CA VAL A 549 -0.83 5.89 12.08
C VAL A 549 0.10 4.98 12.88
N ALA A 550 -0.22 3.70 12.92
CA ALA A 550 0.57 2.70 13.65
C ALA A 550 2.01 2.60 13.12
N ASN A 551 2.21 2.61 11.80
CA ASN A 551 3.56 2.56 11.23
C ASN A 551 4.43 3.73 11.70
N VAL A 552 3.86 4.93 11.80
CA VAL A 552 4.60 6.11 12.31
C VAL A 552 4.93 5.92 13.79
N LEU A 553 3.93 5.65 14.62
CA LEU A 553 4.13 5.54 16.08
C LEU A 553 5.05 4.38 16.45
N LEU A 554 4.81 3.19 15.89
CA LEU A 554 5.64 2.02 16.17
C LEU A 554 7.10 2.22 15.76
N THR A 555 7.36 2.91 14.65
CA THR A 555 8.74 3.24 14.22
C THR A 555 9.44 4.14 15.23
N LEU A 556 8.72 5.06 15.89
CA LEU A 556 9.26 5.95 16.91
C LEU A 556 9.55 5.24 18.23
N TRP A 557 8.95 4.07 18.50
CA TRP A 557 9.16 3.34 19.75
C TRP A 557 10.59 2.82 19.89
N GLY A 558 11.33 2.55 18.80
CA GLY A 558 12.71 2.10 18.86
C GLY A 558 13.62 3.00 19.73
N PRO A 559 13.81 4.28 19.35
CA PRO A 559 14.58 5.24 20.15
C PRO A 559 14.04 5.44 21.57
N ILE A 560 12.70 5.42 21.74
CA ILE A 560 12.08 5.63 23.04
C ILE A 560 12.39 4.46 23.98
N ILE A 561 12.28 3.21 23.53
CA ILE A 561 12.64 2.02 24.33
C ILE A 561 14.10 2.09 24.74
N VAL A 562 15.01 2.38 23.78
CA VAL A 562 16.45 2.50 24.06
C VAL A 562 16.73 3.62 25.05
N GLY A 563 16.04 4.75 24.96
CA GLY A 563 16.21 5.90 25.86
C GLY A 563 15.68 5.66 27.28
N VAL A 564 14.45 5.10 27.39
CA VAL A 564 13.77 4.92 28.69
C VAL A 564 14.45 3.84 29.54
N ILE A 565 14.89 2.71 28.95
CA ILE A 565 15.57 1.63 29.68
C ILE A 565 16.93 2.09 30.23
N THR A 566 17.52 3.16 29.70
CA THR A 566 18.75 3.77 30.27
C THR A 566 18.55 4.33 31.67
N LEU A 567 17.36 4.81 31.97
CA LEU A 567 17.05 5.46 33.26
C LEU A 567 17.06 4.46 34.42
N ASN A 568 16.80 3.19 34.16
CA ASN A 568 16.70 2.16 35.21
C ASN A 568 18.02 1.47 35.53
N ALA A 569 19.01 1.54 34.64
CA ALA A 569 20.35 0.93 34.85
C ALA A 569 21.34 1.82 35.64
N GLY A 570 20.90 3.01 36.04
CA GLY A 570 21.69 4.01 36.75
C GLY A 570 21.22 4.33 38.17
N MET A 571 20.27 3.54 38.76
CA MET A 571 19.87 3.65 40.17
C MET A 571 20.39 2.49 40.98
#